data_7df0b0b69f3d47fcd1083e8bb5ef893a
#
_entry.id   7df0b0b69f3d47fcd1083e8bb5ef893a
#
_cell.length_a   1.000
_cell.length_b   1.000
_cell.length_c   1.000
_cell.angle_alpha   90.00
_cell.angle_beta   90.00
_cell.angle_gamma   90.00
#
_symmetry.space_group_name_H-M   'P 1'
#
loop_
_entity.id
_entity.type
_entity.pdbx_description
1 polymer ?
#
loop_
_entity_poly.entity_id
_entity_poly.type
_entity_poly.pdbx_seq_one_letter_code
_entity_poly.pdbx_strand_id
1 'polypeptide(L)'
;WVAATAARSSRVMREESLGPVVGIMPVKDDAEAIALMNDSGFGLTASLWTHDTARAEAIADQIETGTVFMNRADYLDPALCWTGCKDTGRGGGLSVIGFHNLTRPKSYHLKKA
;
A
#
# COMPACT_ATOMS: atom_id res chain seq x y z
N TRP A 1 6.62 14.35 -16.71
CA TRP A 1 5.35 13.86 -16.14
C TRP A 1 4.20 14.73 -16.64
N VAL A 2 3.12 14.13 -17.06
CA VAL A 2 1.87 14.81 -17.44
C VAL A 2 0.82 14.47 -16.39
N ALA A 3 0.34 15.47 -15.66
CA ALA A 3 -0.78 15.35 -14.75
C ALA A 3 -2.05 15.88 -15.44
N ALA A 4 -3.11 15.12 -15.44
CA ALA A 4 -4.36 15.50 -16.06
C ALA A 4 -5.55 15.19 -15.14
N THR A 5 -6.49 16.11 -15.05
CA THR A 5 -7.78 15.84 -14.40
C THR A 5 -8.51 14.75 -15.19
N ALA A 6 -8.85 13.67 -14.52
CA ALA A 6 -9.44 12.49 -15.14
C ALA A 6 -10.72 12.05 -14.41
N ALA A 7 -11.71 11.63 -15.17
CA ALA A 7 -12.90 11.01 -14.59
C ALA A 7 -12.54 9.61 -14.05
N ARG A 8 -13.22 9.18 -12.99
CA ARG A 8 -13.03 7.84 -12.38
C ARG A 8 -13.13 6.69 -13.39
N SER A 9 -13.95 6.85 -14.43
CA SER A 9 -14.15 5.85 -15.47
C SER A 9 -13.04 5.78 -16.52
N SER A 10 -12.10 6.75 -16.53
CA SER A 10 -11.03 6.76 -17.52
C SER A 10 -9.99 5.66 -17.23
N ARG A 11 -9.39 5.15 -18.29
CA ARG A 11 -8.38 4.08 -18.20
C ARG A 11 -7.18 4.47 -17.33
N VAL A 12 -6.74 5.72 -17.40
CA VAL A 12 -5.61 6.24 -16.60
C VAL A 12 -5.85 6.19 -15.08
N MET A 13 -7.13 6.12 -14.66
CA MET A 13 -7.51 6.01 -13.25
C MET A 13 -7.73 4.55 -12.80
N ARG A 14 -7.81 3.61 -13.71
CA ARG A 14 -8.19 2.22 -13.43
C ARG A 14 -7.14 1.19 -13.81
N GLU A 15 -6.32 1.52 -14.78
CA GLU A 15 -5.29 0.63 -15.31
C GLU A 15 -3.90 1.10 -14.88
N GLU A 16 -3.01 0.16 -14.68
CA GLU A 16 -1.61 0.49 -14.43
C GLU A 16 -0.99 1.09 -15.69
N SER A 17 -0.44 2.30 -15.54
CA SER A 17 0.25 3.01 -16.61
C SER A 17 1.74 3.09 -16.32
N LEU A 18 2.55 2.44 -17.14
CA LEU A 18 4.02 2.47 -17.05
C LEU A 18 4.65 3.68 -17.76
N GLY A 19 3.87 4.74 -17.99
CA GLY A 19 4.29 5.97 -18.64
C GLY A 19 4.37 7.18 -17.70
N PRO A 20 4.87 8.32 -18.16
CA PRO A 20 5.00 9.54 -17.37
C PRO A 20 3.67 10.30 -17.26
N VAL A 21 2.59 9.60 -16.98
CA VAL A 21 1.22 10.15 -16.89
C VAL A 21 0.62 9.76 -15.54
N VAL A 22 -0.06 10.72 -14.90
CA VAL A 22 -0.83 10.51 -13.66
C VAL A 22 -2.17 11.20 -13.75
N GLY A 23 -3.24 10.49 -13.36
CA GLY A 23 -4.57 11.06 -13.22
C GLY A 23 -4.71 11.80 -11.89
N ILE A 24 -5.38 12.95 -11.90
CA ILE A 24 -5.72 13.71 -10.70
C ILE A 24 -7.24 13.84 -10.64
N MET A 25 -7.82 13.60 -9.48
CA MET A 25 -9.24 13.72 -9.25
C MET A 25 -9.50 14.45 -7.94
N PRO A 26 -10.29 15.54 -7.96
CA PRO A 26 -10.71 16.20 -6.73
C PRO A 26 -11.71 15.32 -5.98
N VAL A 27 -11.66 15.39 -4.67
CA VAL A 27 -12.60 14.74 -3.74
C VAL A 27 -13.17 15.79 -2.79
N LYS A 28 -14.36 15.54 -2.27
CA LYS A 28 -15.04 16.48 -1.37
C LYS A 28 -14.57 16.35 0.09
N ASP A 29 -14.19 15.13 0.49
CA ASP A 29 -13.79 14.79 1.87
C ASP A 29 -12.95 13.51 1.92
N ASP A 30 -12.46 13.17 3.11
CA ASP A 30 -11.63 11.98 3.34
C ASP A 30 -12.40 10.68 3.09
N ALA A 31 -13.69 10.64 3.38
CA ALA A 31 -14.49 9.44 3.17
C ALA A 31 -14.59 9.10 1.68
N GLU A 32 -14.77 10.10 0.83
CA GLU A 32 -14.73 9.89 -0.62
C GLU A 32 -13.33 9.51 -1.11
N ALA A 33 -12.27 10.13 -0.55
CA ALA A 33 -10.89 9.76 -0.87
C ALA A 33 -10.61 8.28 -0.56
N ILE A 34 -10.96 7.83 0.66
CA ILE A 34 -10.78 6.44 1.09
C ILE A 34 -11.57 5.48 0.19
N ALA A 35 -12.83 5.80 -0.10
CA ALA A 35 -13.66 4.97 -0.96
C ALA A 35 -13.06 4.82 -2.37
N LEU A 36 -12.54 5.89 -2.95
CA LEU A 36 -11.91 5.87 -4.27
C LEU A 36 -10.55 5.17 -4.26
N MET A 37 -9.74 5.35 -3.21
CA MET A 37 -8.46 4.64 -3.06
C MET A 37 -8.67 3.13 -2.93
N ASN A 38 -9.73 2.70 -2.25
CA ASN A 38 -10.07 1.29 -2.09
C ASN A 38 -10.78 0.68 -3.32
N ASP A 39 -11.38 1.48 -4.18
CA ASP A 39 -12.01 1.04 -5.44
C ASP A 39 -10.96 0.81 -6.55
N SER A 40 -10.01 -0.08 -6.26
CA SER A 40 -8.96 -0.53 -7.16
C SER A 40 -8.69 -2.01 -6.94
N GLY A 41 -8.31 -2.73 -7.99
CA GLY A 41 -7.78 -4.10 -7.90
C GLY A 41 -6.38 -4.16 -7.27
N PHE A 42 -5.70 -3.04 -7.11
CA PHE A 42 -4.34 -2.97 -6.61
C PHE A 42 -4.26 -2.34 -5.22
N GLY A 43 -3.24 -2.69 -4.46
CA GLY A 43 -2.97 -2.15 -3.13
C GLY A 43 -1.53 -2.38 -2.70
N LEU A 44 -0.55 -1.78 -3.39
CA LEU A 44 0.86 -1.88 -3.01
C LEU A 44 1.24 -0.76 -2.04
N THR A 45 1.09 0.48 -2.47
CA THR A 45 1.45 1.65 -1.67
C THR A 45 0.39 2.74 -1.76
N ALA A 46 0.29 3.53 -0.70
CA ALA A 46 -0.43 4.79 -0.67
C ALA A 46 0.45 5.88 -0.03
N SER A 47 0.20 7.13 -0.38
CA SER A 47 0.90 8.27 0.21
C SER A 47 -0.10 9.34 0.61
N LEU A 48 -0.03 9.77 1.87
CA LEU A 48 -0.87 10.82 2.46
C LEU A 48 -0.01 12.05 2.72
N TRP A 49 -0.43 13.19 2.19
CA TRP A 49 0.28 14.45 2.33
C TRP A 49 -0.52 15.38 3.26
N THR A 50 -0.09 15.47 4.51
CA THR A 50 -0.75 16.25 5.57
C THR A 50 0.22 16.58 6.68
N HIS A 51 -0.10 17.60 7.49
CA HIS A 51 0.59 17.91 8.74
C HIS A 51 -0.06 17.24 9.96
N ASP A 52 -1.23 16.65 9.80
CA ASP A 52 -2.01 15.99 10.86
C ASP A 52 -1.74 14.49 10.87
N THR A 53 -0.87 14.07 11.79
CA THR A 53 -0.49 12.65 11.94
C THR A 53 -1.65 11.79 12.38
N ALA A 54 -2.49 12.27 13.31
CA ALA A 54 -3.62 11.49 13.80
C ALA A 54 -4.66 11.24 12.67
N ARG A 55 -4.88 12.26 11.82
CA ARG A 55 -5.72 12.11 10.63
C ARG A 55 -5.11 11.15 9.62
N ALA A 56 -3.79 11.22 9.41
CA ALA A 56 -3.09 10.29 8.51
C ALA A 56 -3.22 8.84 8.99
N GLU A 57 -3.04 8.56 10.28
CA GLU A 57 -3.23 7.24 10.87
C GLU A 57 -4.66 6.74 10.70
N ALA A 58 -5.66 7.58 11.02
CA ALA A 58 -7.08 7.23 10.89
C ALA A 58 -7.49 6.92 9.44
N ILE A 59 -6.88 7.58 8.45
CA ILE A 59 -7.09 7.29 7.03
C ILE A 59 -6.34 6.01 6.64
N ALA A 60 -5.08 5.85 7.07
CA ALA A 60 -4.25 4.69 6.77
C ALA A 60 -4.90 3.38 7.20
N ASP A 61 -5.54 3.36 8.37
CA ASP A 61 -6.26 2.18 8.90
C ASP A 61 -7.44 1.73 8.03
N GLN A 62 -7.93 2.60 7.14
CA GLN A 62 -9.07 2.33 6.27
C GLN A 62 -8.67 2.06 4.82
N ILE A 63 -7.40 2.23 4.46
CA ILE A 63 -6.91 2.01 3.10
C ILE A 63 -6.40 0.58 2.95
N GLU A 64 -6.91 -0.13 1.96
CA GLU A 64 -6.51 -1.49 1.62
C GLU A 64 -5.22 -1.49 0.78
N THR A 65 -4.08 -1.26 1.43
CA THR A 65 -2.76 -1.25 0.81
C THR A 65 -1.71 -1.86 1.74
N GLY A 66 -0.60 -2.33 1.17
CA GLY A 66 0.48 -2.94 1.93
C GLY A 66 1.30 -1.96 2.73
N THR A 67 1.56 -0.77 2.18
CA THR A 67 2.34 0.27 2.84
C THR A 67 1.70 1.63 2.66
N VAL A 68 1.59 2.39 3.75
CA VAL A 68 1.15 3.79 3.72
C VAL A 68 2.32 4.69 4.12
N PHE A 69 2.58 5.68 3.31
CA PHE A 69 3.56 6.73 3.60
C PHE A 69 2.86 8.03 4.01
N MET A 70 3.51 8.79 4.86
CA MET A 70 3.12 10.17 5.16
C MET A 70 4.20 11.13 4.65
N ASN A 71 3.81 12.10 3.84
CA ASN A 71 4.68 13.15 3.26
C ASN A 71 5.91 12.63 2.50
N ARG A 72 5.79 11.45 1.94
CA ARG A 72 6.78 10.83 1.07
C ARG A 72 6.11 9.76 0.20
N ALA A 73 6.83 9.25 -0.77
CA ALA A 73 6.40 8.12 -1.60
C ALA A 73 7.59 7.20 -1.88
N ASP A 74 7.29 5.91 -2.10
CA ASP A 74 8.20 4.88 -2.61
C ASP A 74 9.57 4.81 -1.91
N TYR A 75 9.54 4.63 -0.59
CA TYR A 75 10.75 4.41 0.18
C TYR A 75 10.74 3.02 0.82
N LEU A 76 11.69 2.19 0.44
CA LEU A 76 11.88 0.88 1.05
C LEU A 76 12.64 1.04 2.36
N ASP A 77 11.97 0.75 3.48
CA ASP A 77 12.61 0.66 4.80
C ASP A 77 12.84 -0.81 5.14
N PRO A 78 14.10 -1.26 5.31
CA PRO A 78 14.40 -2.65 5.64
C PRO A 78 13.79 -3.13 6.96
N ALA A 79 13.41 -2.23 7.87
CA ALA A 79 12.76 -2.57 9.13
C ALA A 79 11.26 -2.82 8.99
N LEU A 80 10.65 -2.37 7.90
CA LEU A 80 9.23 -2.51 7.63
C LEU A 80 8.95 -3.61 6.61
N CYS A 81 7.85 -4.33 6.79
CA CYS A 81 7.44 -5.35 5.83
C CYS A 81 7.00 -4.70 4.53
N TRP A 82 7.59 -5.12 3.42
CA TRP A 82 7.14 -4.78 2.09
C TRP A 82 6.13 -5.83 1.62
N THR A 83 4.88 -5.43 1.51
CA THR A 83 3.77 -6.33 1.15
C THR A 83 2.75 -5.60 0.30
N GLY A 84 1.87 -6.34 -0.35
CA GLY A 84 0.76 -5.82 -1.12
C GLY A 84 -0.55 -6.51 -0.77
N CYS A 85 -1.64 -5.92 -1.24
CA CYS A 85 -3.00 -6.42 -1.10
C CYS A 85 -3.63 -6.65 -2.48
N LYS A 86 -4.76 -7.35 -2.52
CA LYS A 86 -5.58 -7.57 -3.72
C LYS A 86 -4.75 -8.21 -4.84
N ASP A 87 -4.93 -7.75 -6.07
CA ASP A 87 -4.23 -8.28 -7.26
C ASP A 87 -2.74 -7.89 -7.33
N THR A 88 -2.27 -7.01 -6.45
CA THR A 88 -0.84 -6.72 -6.30
C THR A 88 -0.04 -7.97 -5.89
N GLY A 89 -0.69 -8.92 -5.25
CA GLY A 89 -0.10 -10.20 -4.88
C GLY A 89 -0.02 -10.40 -3.37
N ARG A 90 0.52 -11.54 -2.98
CA ARG A 90 0.59 -11.99 -1.58
C ARG A 90 2.03 -12.22 -1.16
N GLY A 91 2.24 -12.18 0.14
CA GLY A 91 3.53 -12.39 0.78
C GLY A 91 4.11 -11.09 1.32
N GLY A 92 5.28 -11.17 1.90
CA GLY A 92 5.99 -10.03 2.45
C GLY A 92 7.50 -10.24 2.39
N GLY A 93 8.21 -9.20 2.02
CA GLY A 93 9.67 -9.12 2.09
C GLY A 93 10.08 -8.14 3.18
N LEU A 94 11.36 -8.03 3.41
CA LEU A 94 11.94 -7.13 4.42
C LEU A 94 11.46 -7.43 5.84
N SER A 95 11.92 -6.65 6.82
CA SER A 95 11.66 -6.83 8.24
C SER A 95 11.96 -8.26 8.74
N VAL A 96 11.56 -8.56 9.96
CA VAL A 96 11.62 -9.94 10.50
C VAL A 96 10.74 -10.92 9.71
N ILE A 97 9.69 -10.44 9.07
CA ILE A 97 8.78 -11.25 8.27
C ILE A 97 9.49 -11.84 7.04
N GLY A 98 10.38 -11.06 6.42
CA GLY A 98 11.19 -11.54 5.31
C GLY A 98 12.06 -12.76 5.70
N PHE A 99 12.64 -12.76 6.89
CA PHE A 99 13.37 -13.92 7.40
C PHE A 99 12.47 -15.13 7.60
N HIS A 100 11.29 -14.95 8.18
CA HIS A 100 10.32 -16.04 8.37
C HIS A 100 9.90 -16.67 7.03
N ASN A 101 9.72 -15.87 6.00
CA ASN A 101 9.36 -16.36 4.66
C ASN A 101 10.48 -17.15 3.97
N LEU A 102 11.74 -16.91 4.34
CA LEU A 102 12.91 -17.59 3.78
C LEU A 102 13.41 -18.76 4.64
N THR A 103 12.79 -19.02 5.79
CA THR A 103 13.20 -20.06 6.73
C THR A 103 12.08 -21.06 6.96
N ARG A 104 12.46 -22.26 7.40
CA ARG A 104 11.53 -23.31 7.77
C ARG A 104 11.67 -23.63 9.26
N PRO A 105 10.60 -23.49 10.06
CA PRO A 105 10.60 -23.93 11.45
C PRO A 105 10.89 -25.43 11.58
N LYS A 106 11.68 -25.81 12.58
CA LYS A 106 11.91 -27.20 12.92
C LYS A 106 11.72 -27.38 14.44
N SER A 107 10.83 -28.26 14.82
CA SER A 107 10.54 -28.56 16.22
C SER A 107 11.24 -29.83 16.69
N TYR A 108 11.69 -29.84 17.94
CA TYR A 108 12.22 -30.99 18.61
C TYR A 108 11.40 -31.24 19.88
N HIS A 109 10.98 -32.48 20.06
CA HIS A 109 10.37 -32.95 21.29
C HIS A 109 11.20 -34.14 21.82
N LEU A 110 12.20 -33.82 22.60
CA LEU A 110 13.17 -34.81 23.12
C LEU A 110 12.78 -35.13 24.57
N LYS A 111 12.48 -36.41 24.83
CA LYS A 111 12.24 -36.94 26.19
C LYS A 111 13.38 -37.83 26.57
N LYS A 112 14.01 -37.60 27.75
CA LYS A 112 14.92 -38.59 28.36
C LYS A 112 14.08 -39.74 28.90
N ALA A 113 14.51 -40.99 28.61
CA ALA A 113 13.97 -42.21 29.18
C ALA A 113 14.36 -42.34 30.67
#